data_aa20c43a3d379b965e428a552a1f8c5e
#
_entry.id   aa20c43a3d379b965e428a552a1f8c5e
#
_cell.length_a   1.000
_cell.length_b   1.000
_cell.length_c   1.000
_cell.angle_alpha   90.00
_cell.angle_beta   90.00
_cell.angle_gamma   90.00
#
_symmetry.space_group_name_H-M   'P 1'
#
loop_
_entity.id
_entity.type
_entity.pdbx_description
1 polymer ?
#
loop_
_entity_poly.entity_id
_entity_poly.type
_entity_poly.pdbx_seq_one_letter_code
_entity_poly.pdbx_strand_id
1 'polypeptide(L)'
;MTTPSLSMAHNNFLFYFISNFIRRKSISYLGAMRWFIVYLLYYDFFYYFMHRLLHTRYFYTIHKIHHRKPNPDYIDFYNVHLIEVPLTSVGLFLAMYMHKIYIYQLISSILFINARGVLAHDARCAFMVGEHHLDHHKYIYCNYGEYWMDYIFGTARKIVNSM
;
A
#
# COMPACT_ATOMS: atom_id res chain seq x y z
N MET A 1 -43.68 20.23 -5.05
CA MET A 1 -42.71 19.41 -4.27
C MET A 1 -41.50 19.14 -5.18
N THR A 2 -40.43 19.88 -5.00
CA THR A 2 -39.20 19.70 -5.79
C THR A 2 -38.40 18.54 -5.21
N THR A 3 -38.21 17.50 -5.99
CA THR A 3 -37.31 16.38 -5.65
C THR A 3 -35.87 16.92 -5.43
N PRO A 4 -35.18 16.57 -4.35
CA PRO A 4 -33.77 16.95 -4.18
C PRO A 4 -32.98 16.45 -5.38
N SER A 5 -32.19 17.31 -6.00
CA SER A 5 -31.37 16.94 -7.15
C SER A 5 -30.39 15.82 -6.73
N LEU A 6 -30.13 14.89 -7.66
CA LEU A 6 -29.20 13.76 -7.47
C LEU A 6 -27.80 14.24 -6.93
N SER A 7 -27.40 15.46 -7.30
CA SER A 7 -26.17 16.10 -6.82
C SER A 7 -26.17 16.41 -5.33
N MET A 8 -27.34 16.82 -4.76
CA MET A 8 -27.47 17.04 -3.31
C MET A 8 -27.39 15.73 -2.51
N ALA A 9 -27.99 14.66 -3.02
CA ALA A 9 -27.93 13.35 -2.39
C ALA A 9 -26.49 12.79 -2.39
N HIS A 10 -25.77 12.97 -3.49
CA HIS A 10 -24.36 12.52 -3.61
C HIS A 10 -23.42 13.29 -2.68
N ASN A 11 -23.59 14.61 -2.60
CA ASN A 11 -22.78 15.44 -1.69
C ASN A 11 -23.07 15.13 -0.21
N ASN A 12 -24.33 14.83 0.13
CA ASN A 12 -24.69 14.42 1.49
C ASN A 12 -24.14 13.05 1.84
N PHE A 13 -24.13 12.09 0.91
CA PHE A 13 -23.57 10.76 1.14
C PHE A 13 -22.05 10.83 1.34
N LEU A 14 -21.33 11.55 0.47
CA LEU A 14 -19.88 11.73 0.59
C LEU A 14 -19.52 12.46 1.90
N PHE A 15 -20.26 13.51 2.25
CA PHE A 15 -20.06 14.26 3.51
C PHE A 15 -20.33 13.38 4.72
N TYR A 16 -21.41 12.60 4.72
CA TYR A 16 -21.74 11.66 5.79
C TYR A 16 -20.68 10.57 5.93
N PHE A 17 -20.24 10.00 4.81
CA PHE A 17 -19.17 9.01 4.77
C PHE A 17 -17.87 9.56 5.36
N ILE A 18 -17.40 10.71 4.88
CA ILE A 18 -16.18 11.36 5.36
C ILE A 18 -16.31 11.71 6.85
N SER A 19 -17.45 12.23 7.30
CA SER A 19 -17.66 12.65 8.70
C SER A 19 -17.66 11.48 9.68
N ASN A 20 -18.03 10.28 9.24
CA ASN A 20 -18.03 9.09 10.08
C ASN A 20 -16.66 8.44 10.23
N PHE A 21 -15.79 8.59 9.25
CA PHE A 21 -14.46 7.94 9.23
C PHE A 21 -13.32 8.88 9.62
N ILE A 22 -13.51 10.19 9.51
CA ILE A 22 -12.45 11.16 9.78
C ILE A 22 -12.71 11.88 11.11
N ARG A 23 -11.73 11.81 12.01
CA ARG A 23 -11.73 12.61 13.24
C ARG A 23 -11.41 14.06 12.92
N ARG A 24 -12.18 14.99 13.53
CA ARG A 24 -11.98 16.44 13.35
C ARG A 24 -11.24 17.10 14.51
N LYS A 25 -11.08 16.40 15.64
CA LYS A 25 -10.40 16.96 16.83
C LYS A 25 -8.88 16.86 16.67
N SER A 26 -8.16 17.83 17.21
CA SER A 26 -6.71 17.82 17.27
C SER A 26 -6.19 16.66 18.17
N ILE A 27 -5.01 16.17 17.84
CA ILE A 27 -4.32 15.13 18.59
C ILE A 27 -2.90 15.62 18.90
N SER A 28 -2.29 15.14 19.98
CA SER A 28 -0.88 15.41 20.25
C SER A 28 0.04 14.83 19.17
N TYR A 29 1.21 15.44 18.99
CA TYR A 29 2.21 14.93 18.02
C TYR A 29 2.58 13.47 18.26
N LEU A 30 2.75 13.06 19.51
CA LEU A 30 3.04 11.67 19.88
C LEU A 30 1.88 10.74 19.46
N GLY A 31 0.65 11.17 19.72
CA GLY A 31 -0.54 10.44 19.28
C GLY A 31 -0.62 10.34 17.74
N ALA A 32 -0.27 11.40 17.03
CA ALA A 32 -0.25 11.40 15.57
C ALA A 32 0.80 10.42 15.02
N MET A 33 2.01 10.42 15.56
CA MET A 33 3.06 9.46 15.19
C MET A 33 2.64 8.01 15.48
N ARG A 34 2.10 7.74 16.67
CA ARG A 34 1.62 6.41 17.04
C ARG A 34 0.59 5.88 16.03
N TRP A 35 -0.40 6.69 15.69
CA TRP A 35 -1.42 6.30 14.72
C TRP A 35 -0.89 6.15 13.32
N PHE A 36 0.08 6.96 12.91
CA PHE A 36 0.77 6.81 11.62
C PHE A 36 1.47 5.45 11.52
N ILE A 37 2.21 5.04 12.54
CA ILE A 37 2.87 3.73 12.59
C ILE A 37 1.85 2.59 12.53
N VAL A 38 0.79 2.66 13.35
CA VAL A 38 -0.27 1.65 13.32
C VAL A 38 -0.89 1.53 11.93
N TYR A 39 -1.09 2.66 11.26
CA TYR A 39 -1.67 2.70 9.92
C TYR A 39 -0.77 2.04 8.88
N LEU A 40 0.55 2.28 8.95
CA LEU A 40 1.52 1.62 8.08
C LEU A 40 1.55 0.10 8.32
N LEU A 41 1.49 -0.35 9.57
CA LEU A 41 1.45 -1.78 9.90
C LEU A 41 0.20 -2.46 9.33
N TYR A 42 -0.96 -1.82 9.40
CA TYR A 42 -2.18 -2.32 8.74
C TYR A 42 -2.00 -2.39 7.23
N TYR A 43 -1.45 -1.34 6.62
CA TYR A 43 -1.18 -1.33 5.19
C TYR A 43 -0.26 -2.47 4.79
N ASP A 44 0.91 -2.61 5.43
CA ASP A 44 1.88 -3.67 5.14
C ASP A 44 1.28 -5.06 5.26
N PHE A 45 0.51 -5.30 6.34
CA PHE A 45 -0.14 -6.58 6.56
C PHE A 45 -1.05 -6.95 5.39
N PHE A 46 -1.97 -6.06 5.01
CA PHE A 46 -2.91 -6.33 3.91
C PHE A 46 -2.22 -6.31 2.55
N TYR A 47 -1.27 -5.42 2.34
CA TYR A 47 -0.46 -5.38 1.13
C TYR A 47 0.23 -6.71 0.88
N TYR A 48 0.89 -7.28 1.88
CA TYR A 48 1.55 -8.58 1.78
C TYR A 48 0.60 -9.67 1.26
N PHE A 49 -0.57 -9.81 1.86
CA PHE A 49 -1.53 -10.84 1.46
C PHE A 49 -2.11 -10.58 0.07
N MET A 50 -2.46 -9.35 -0.24
CA MET A 50 -2.98 -8.99 -1.56
C MET A 50 -1.92 -9.15 -2.64
N HIS A 51 -0.69 -8.72 -2.39
CA HIS A 51 0.41 -8.88 -3.32
C HIS A 51 0.75 -10.36 -3.56
N ARG A 52 0.82 -11.15 -2.49
CA ARG A 52 1.01 -12.60 -2.60
C ARG A 52 -0.14 -13.29 -3.36
N LEU A 53 -1.37 -12.84 -3.17
CA LEU A 53 -2.53 -13.32 -3.94
C LEU A 53 -2.37 -13.01 -5.42
N LEU A 54 -1.90 -11.82 -5.77
CA LEU A 54 -1.64 -11.39 -7.14
C LEU A 54 -0.57 -12.27 -7.83
N HIS A 55 0.34 -12.88 -7.08
CA HIS A 55 1.31 -13.84 -7.59
C HIS A 55 0.78 -15.27 -7.78
N THR A 56 -0.47 -15.54 -7.44
CA THR A 56 -1.08 -16.84 -7.75
C THR A 56 -1.42 -16.95 -9.24
N ARG A 57 -1.49 -18.18 -9.75
CA ARG A 57 -1.79 -18.45 -11.18
C ARG A 57 -3.07 -17.78 -11.70
N TYR A 58 -4.05 -17.54 -10.80
CA TYR A 58 -5.34 -16.96 -11.17
C TYR A 58 -5.29 -15.45 -11.35
N PHE A 59 -4.46 -14.76 -10.57
CA PHE A 59 -4.40 -13.29 -10.51
C PHE A 59 -3.13 -12.71 -11.14
N TYR A 60 -2.13 -13.54 -11.45
CA TYR A 60 -0.86 -13.07 -12.01
C TYR A 60 -1.02 -12.34 -13.36
N THR A 61 -2.08 -12.64 -14.11
CA THR A 61 -2.41 -11.92 -15.35
C THR A 61 -2.63 -10.43 -15.13
N ILE A 62 -3.09 -10.02 -13.94
CA ILE A 62 -3.24 -8.64 -13.53
C ILE A 62 -1.86 -8.06 -13.19
N HIS A 63 -1.07 -8.76 -12.37
CA HIS A 63 0.17 -8.27 -11.78
C HIS A 63 1.39 -8.37 -12.70
N LYS A 64 1.36 -9.24 -13.74
CA LYS A 64 2.46 -9.37 -14.71
C LYS A 64 2.84 -8.07 -15.44
N ILE A 65 1.93 -7.10 -15.48
CA ILE A 65 2.20 -5.78 -16.07
C ILE A 65 3.24 -5.05 -15.22
N HIS A 66 3.12 -5.14 -13.90
CA HIS A 66 4.06 -4.59 -12.93
C HIS A 66 5.43 -5.28 -13.04
N HIS A 67 5.45 -6.60 -13.19
CA HIS A 67 6.65 -7.41 -13.34
C HIS A 67 7.25 -7.44 -14.76
N ARG A 68 6.87 -6.51 -15.62
CA ARG A 68 7.37 -6.45 -17.01
C ARG A 68 8.89 -6.31 -17.11
N LYS A 69 9.50 -5.64 -16.14
CA LYS A 69 10.94 -5.45 -16.04
C LYS A 69 11.50 -6.15 -14.79
N PRO A 70 12.48 -7.06 -14.96
CA PRO A 70 13.18 -7.66 -13.81
C PRO A 70 14.04 -6.65 -13.03
N ASN A 71 14.48 -5.60 -13.70
CA ASN A 71 15.20 -4.48 -13.12
C ASN A 71 14.38 -3.20 -13.40
N PRO A 72 13.41 -2.87 -12.55
CA PRO A 72 12.55 -1.71 -12.72
C PRO A 72 13.30 -0.41 -12.45
N ASP A 73 12.70 0.68 -12.85
CA ASP A 73 13.05 2.03 -12.43
C ASP A 73 11.87 2.71 -11.73
N TYR A 74 12.06 3.91 -11.18
CA TYR A 74 11.06 4.60 -10.36
C TYR A 74 9.70 4.81 -11.06
N ILE A 75 9.66 4.90 -12.40
CA ILE A 75 8.41 5.06 -13.16
C ILE A 75 7.62 3.74 -13.18
N ASP A 76 8.30 2.60 -13.14
CA ASP A 76 7.66 1.29 -13.19
C ASP A 76 6.78 1.01 -11.95
N PHE A 77 6.95 1.76 -10.86
CA PHE A 77 6.03 1.75 -9.73
C PHE A 77 4.58 2.03 -10.16
N TYR A 78 4.36 2.89 -11.16
CA TYR A 78 3.03 3.24 -11.67
C TYR A 78 2.57 2.33 -12.82
N ASN A 79 3.40 1.40 -13.25
CA ASN A 79 3.07 0.46 -14.32
C ASN A 79 2.28 -0.73 -13.77
N VAL A 80 1.03 -0.48 -13.40
CA VAL A 80 0.14 -1.44 -12.74
C VAL A 80 -1.20 -1.53 -13.47
N HIS A 81 -1.88 -2.66 -13.33
CA HIS A 81 -3.24 -2.80 -13.81
C HIS A 81 -4.22 -2.01 -12.93
N LEU A 82 -5.27 -1.39 -13.51
CA LEU A 82 -6.23 -0.57 -12.77
C LEU A 82 -6.89 -1.30 -11.57
N ILE A 83 -7.11 -2.61 -11.68
CA ILE A 83 -7.69 -3.43 -10.61
C ILE A 83 -6.70 -3.64 -9.46
N GLU A 84 -5.40 -3.59 -9.71
CA GLU A 84 -4.37 -3.80 -8.71
C GLU A 84 -4.36 -2.71 -7.64
N VAL A 85 -4.56 -1.46 -8.06
CA VAL A 85 -4.54 -0.30 -7.15
C VAL A 85 -5.55 -0.44 -6.00
N PRO A 86 -6.85 -0.70 -6.21
CA PRO A 86 -7.78 -0.91 -5.11
C PRO A 86 -7.46 -2.16 -4.28
N LEU A 87 -6.98 -3.25 -4.90
CA LEU A 87 -6.62 -4.47 -4.17
C LEU A 87 -5.46 -4.23 -3.20
N THR A 88 -4.40 -3.59 -3.65
CA THR A 88 -3.23 -3.30 -2.80
C THR A 88 -3.52 -2.22 -1.76
N SER A 89 -4.52 -1.37 -2.00
CA SER A 89 -4.95 -0.32 -1.06
C SER A 89 -5.96 -0.79 -0.01
N VAL A 90 -6.40 -2.04 -0.02
CA VAL A 90 -7.40 -2.57 0.95
C VAL A 90 -7.01 -2.28 2.40
N GLY A 91 -5.72 -2.41 2.75
CA GLY A 91 -5.24 -2.15 4.10
C GLY A 91 -5.47 -0.71 4.56
N LEU A 92 -5.32 0.27 3.67
CA LEU A 92 -5.60 1.67 3.98
C LEU A 92 -7.09 1.89 4.26
N PHE A 93 -7.95 1.35 3.43
CA PHE A 93 -9.41 1.50 3.60
C PHE A 93 -9.92 0.76 4.84
N LEU A 94 -9.37 -0.42 5.11
CA LEU A 94 -9.75 -1.19 6.30
C LEU A 94 -9.31 -0.49 7.59
N ALA A 95 -8.09 0.03 7.64
CA ALA A 95 -7.63 0.82 8.77
C ALA A 95 -8.51 2.06 8.99
N MET A 96 -8.93 2.71 7.91
CA MET A 96 -9.85 3.85 7.96
C MET A 96 -11.23 3.45 8.49
N TYR A 97 -11.73 2.28 8.13
CA TYR A 97 -13.01 1.76 8.62
C TYR A 97 -12.97 1.38 10.10
N MET A 98 -11.92 0.71 10.53
CA MET A 98 -11.78 0.23 11.92
C MET A 98 -11.42 1.35 12.91
N HIS A 99 -10.70 2.36 12.47
CA HIS A 99 -10.21 3.44 13.31
C HIS A 99 -10.56 4.79 12.68
N LYS A 100 -11.29 5.63 13.41
CA LYS A 100 -11.53 7.01 12.98
C LYS A 100 -10.19 7.74 12.94
N ILE A 101 -9.72 8.06 11.73
CA ILE A 101 -8.42 8.68 11.49
C ILE A 101 -8.56 10.19 11.27
N TYR A 102 -7.43 10.88 11.37
CA TYR A 102 -7.34 12.30 10.99
C TYR A 102 -6.94 12.39 9.52
N ILE A 103 -7.51 13.34 8.79
CA ILE A 103 -7.26 13.52 7.35
C ILE A 103 -5.77 13.67 7.02
N TYR A 104 -5.01 14.37 7.88
CA TYR A 104 -3.58 14.54 7.67
C TYR A 104 -2.79 13.22 7.84
N GLN A 105 -3.27 12.29 8.68
CA GLN A 105 -2.68 10.97 8.81
C GLN A 105 -2.89 10.13 7.56
N LEU A 106 -4.09 10.17 6.99
CA LEU A 106 -4.37 9.51 5.71
C LEU A 106 -3.48 10.07 4.60
N ILE A 107 -3.43 11.38 4.45
CA ILE A 107 -2.62 12.04 3.44
C ILE A 107 -1.14 11.71 3.63
N SER A 108 -0.60 11.84 4.85
CA SER A 108 0.81 11.54 5.11
C SER A 108 1.15 10.07 4.87
N SER A 109 0.25 9.13 5.21
CA SER A 109 0.44 7.69 4.93
C SER A 109 0.45 7.41 3.45
N ILE A 110 -0.48 7.97 2.68
CA ILE A 110 -0.52 7.83 1.22
C ILE A 110 0.77 8.38 0.60
N LEU A 111 1.21 9.58 0.99
CA LEU A 111 2.43 10.19 0.48
C LEU A 111 3.66 9.34 0.82
N PHE A 112 3.74 8.84 2.06
CA PHE A 112 4.85 7.99 2.50
C PHE A 112 4.89 6.68 1.72
N ILE A 113 3.76 5.98 1.57
CA ILE A 113 3.66 4.71 0.85
C ILE A 113 4.06 4.88 -0.62
N ASN A 114 3.57 5.94 -1.27
CA ASN A 114 3.93 6.23 -2.66
C ASN A 114 5.42 6.56 -2.80
N ALA A 115 5.97 7.41 -1.94
CA ALA A 115 7.39 7.73 -1.94
C ALA A 115 8.24 6.47 -1.72
N ARG A 116 7.87 5.63 -0.72
CA ARG A 116 8.55 4.37 -0.43
C ARG A 116 8.49 3.41 -1.63
N GLY A 117 7.32 3.30 -2.27
CA GLY A 117 7.12 2.45 -3.45
C GLY A 117 8.00 2.89 -4.63
N VAL A 118 7.99 4.18 -4.95
CA VAL A 118 8.84 4.77 -6.01
C VAL A 118 10.33 4.50 -5.74
N LEU A 119 10.80 4.75 -4.52
CA LEU A 119 12.20 4.51 -4.14
C LEU A 119 12.58 3.02 -4.20
N ALA A 120 11.65 2.13 -3.85
CA ALA A 120 11.89 0.68 -3.85
C ALA A 120 12.01 0.07 -5.26
N HIS A 121 11.56 0.79 -6.29
CA HIS A 121 11.71 0.39 -7.69
C HIS A 121 12.99 0.91 -8.35
N ASP A 122 13.80 1.69 -7.66
CA ASP A 122 14.99 2.30 -8.24
C ASP A 122 16.26 1.78 -7.54
N ALA A 123 17.09 1.04 -8.28
CA ALA A 123 18.34 0.50 -7.76
C ALA A 123 19.30 1.59 -7.22
N ARG A 124 19.20 2.82 -7.74
CA ARG A 124 19.98 3.96 -7.24
C ARG A 124 19.58 4.37 -5.81
N CYS A 125 18.37 4.01 -5.41
CA CYS A 125 17.82 4.30 -4.09
C CYS A 125 17.96 3.12 -3.09
N ALA A 126 18.56 2.00 -3.52
CA ALA A 126 18.72 0.81 -2.69
C ALA A 126 19.47 1.08 -1.37
N PHE A 127 20.38 2.05 -1.34
CA PHE A 127 21.07 2.45 -0.11
C PHE A 127 20.13 3.06 0.96
N MET A 128 18.96 3.58 0.56
CA MET A 128 17.95 4.16 1.47
C MET A 128 16.90 3.15 1.90
N VAL A 129 16.47 2.30 0.98
CA VAL A 129 15.26 1.47 1.15
C VAL A 129 15.54 -0.04 1.04
N GLY A 130 16.78 -0.42 0.75
CA GLY A 130 17.20 -1.81 0.54
C GLY A 130 16.80 -2.37 -0.84
N GLU A 131 17.29 -3.56 -1.13
CA GLU A 131 17.08 -4.26 -2.42
C GLU A 131 15.90 -5.24 -2.38
N HIS A 132 15.17 -5.30 -1.27
CA HIS A 132 14.15 -6.32 -1.02
C HIS A 132 13.11 -6.41 -2.14
N HIS A 133 12.59 -5.27 -2.57
CA HIS A 133 11.58 -5.21 -3.63
C HIS A 133 12.20 -5.37 -5.05
N LEU A 134 13.44 -4.94 -5.26
CA LEU A 134 14.18 -5.21 -6.50
C LEU A 134 14.42 -6.70 -6.67
N ASP A 135 14.77 -7.38 -5.58
CA ASP A 135 14.88 -8.85 -5.58
C ASP A 135 13.54 -9.52 -5.89
N HIS A 136 12.44 -8.97 -5.41
CA HIS A 136 11.10 -9.43 -5.74
C HIS A 136 10.84 -9.36 -7.26
N HIS A 137 11.10 -8.24 -7.91
CA HIS A 137 10.98 -8.11 -9.37
C HIS A 137 11.85 -9.09 -10.14
N LYS A 138 13.03 -9.36 -9.63
CA LYS A 138 14.00 -10.27 -10.27
C LYS A 138 13.64 -11.75 -10.10
N TYR A 139 13.12 -12.15 -8.92
CA TYR A 139 12.90 -13.56 -8.56
C TYR A 139 11.43 -13.93 -8.43
N ILE A 140 10.51 -12.98 -8.45
CA ILE A 140 9.05 -13.10 -8.53
C ILE A 140 8.39 -13.81 -7.34
N TYR A 141 8.90 -14.95 -6.88
CA TYR A 141 8.26 -15.80 -5.86
C TYR A 141 8.86 -15.64 -4.46
N CYS A 142 9.31 -14.44 -4.11
CA CYS A 142 9.81 -14.07 -2.78
C CYS A 142 9.55 -12.59 -2.52
N ASN A 143 9.74 -12.14 -1.27
CA ASN A 143 9.73 -10.72 -0.89
C ASN A 143 8.44 -9.97 -1.28
N TYR A 144 7.28 -10.51 -0.90
CA TYR A 144 5.97 -9.95 -1.27
C TYR A 144 5.57 -8.70 -0.49
N GLY A 145 6.16 -8.44 0.67
CA GLY A 145 5.85 -7.31 1.53
C GLY A 145 7.07 -6.52 1.98
N GLU A 146 6.99 -5.91 3.14
CA GLU A 146 8.16 -5.40 3.82
C GLU A 146 8.92 -6.54 4.53
N TYR A 147 10.20 -6.33 4.83
CA TYR A 147 11.10 -7.38 5.38
C TYR A 147 10.49 -8.18 6.52
N TRP A 148 9.78 -7.53 7.46
CA TRP A 148 9.23 -8.17 8.64
C TRP A 148 8.10 -9.16 8.29
N MET A 149 7.27 -8.84 7.29
CA MET A 149 6.20 -9.74 6.82
C MET A 149 6.80 -10.97 6.14
N ASP A 150 7.72 -10.76 5.22
CA ASP A 150 8.36 -11.88 4.50
C ASP A 150 9.18 -12.77 5.43
N TYR A 151 9.78 -12.21 6.47
CA TYR A 151 10.47 -12.97 7.50
C TYR A 151 9.49 -13.85 8.32
N ILE A 152 8.37 -13.26 8.80
CA ILE A 152 7.37 -13.98 9.59
C ILE A 152 6.75 -15.12 8.77
N PHE A 153 6.44 -14.90 7.51
CA PHE A 153 5.78 -15.90 6.65
C PHE A 153 6.76 -16.78 5.84
N GLY A 154 8.05 -16.65 6.07
CA GLY A 154 9.07 -17.47 5.43
C GLY A 154 9.18 -17.27 3.92
N THR A 155 8.78 -16.10 3.41
CA THR A 155 8.82 -15.73 1.99
C THR A 155 10.00 -14.80 1.63
N ALA A 156 10.80 -14.43 2.62
CA ALA A 156 12.04 -13.69 2.38
C ALA A 156 13.00 -14.52 1.54
N ARG A 157 13.63 -13.89 0.54
CA ARG A 157 14.66 -14.52 -0.27
C ARG A 157 15.81 -15.02 0.60
N LYS A 158 16.13 -16.30 0.47
CA LYS A 158 17.32 -16.89 1.11
C LYS A 158 18.55 -16.56 0.26
N ILE A 159 19.46 -15.79 0.81
CA ILE A 159 20.79 -15.61 0.20
C ILE A 159 21.54 -16.91 0.46
N VAL A 160 21.69 -17.74 -0.58
CA VAL A 160 22.61 -18.88 -0.51
C VAL A 160 24.01 -18.30 -0.68
N ASN A 161 24.72 -18.14 0.42
CA ASN A 161 26.15 -17.85 0.35
C ASN A 161 26.80 -19.09 -0.30
N SER A 162 27.16 -19.00 -1.57
CA SER A 162 28.06 -19.96 -2.19
C SER A 162 29.40 -19.82 -1.48
N MET A 163 29.71 -20.79 -0.62
CA MET A 163 31.05 -21.01 -0.09
C MET A 163 31.97 -21.45 -1.23
#